data_a98998671cde27ba6765bda93e7aa92a
#
_entry.id   a98998671cde27ba6765bda93e7aa92a
#
_cell.length_a   1.000
_cell.length_b   1.000
_cell.length_c   1.000
_cell.angle_alpha   90.00
_cell.angle_beta   90.00
_cell.angle_gamma   90.00
#
_symmetry.space_group_name_H-M   'P 1'
#
loop_
_entity.id
_entity.type
_entity.pdbx_description
1 polymer ?
#
loop_
_entity_poly.entity_id
_entity_poly.type
_entity_poly.pdbx_seq_one_letter_code
_entity_poly.pdbx_strand_id
1 'polypeptide(L)'
;MNNRSVLAIIDGENKGGFTMQKEFDVIALGELLIDFTMHGESEQGNNLFEACPGGAPCNVLAMLNKLGKKTAFLGKVGQDQFGTLLKATLDDVGIDTSALYMDQEVNTTLAFVHTFPDGDREFSFYRNPGADMMLTADEVDEEFVKKAKIFHFGTLSMTHDGVREATKKALKIAKDNGLVITFDPNLRPPLWSSLELAKEQMEYGFAYCDVLKISDNEIQFISGKEDYDEGIRYLQEKYQIPLILLTMGKDGSRAY
;
A
#
# COMPACT_ATOMS: atom_id res chain seq x y z
N MET A 1 24.55 4.58 -20.54
CA MET A 1 24.07 4.19 -19.21
C MET A 1 23.94 5.46 -18.39
N ASN A 2 22.71 5.98 -18.21
CA ASN A 2 22.49 7.25 -17.52
C ASN A 2 22.31 6.98 -16.02
N ASN A 3 23.37 7.25 -15.25
CA ASN A 3 23.29 7.32 -13.79
C ASN A 3 22.43 8.55 -13.40
N ARG A 4 21.12 8.41 -13.38
CA ARG A 4 20.28 9.30 -12.60
C ARG A 4 20.51 8.93 -11.14
N SER A 5 21.20 9.78 -10.40
CA SER A 5 21.36 9.58 -8.96
C SER A 5 19.95 9.52 -8.31
N VAL A 6 19.77 8.63 -7.34
CA VAL A 6 18.51 8.49 -6.57
C VAL A 6 18.04 9.84 -6.00
N LEU A 7 18.96 10.72 -5.65
CA LEU A 7 18.70 12.10 -5.23
C LEU A 7 18.02 12.94 -6.34
N ALA A 8 18.38 12.79 -7.61
CA ALA A 8 17.73 13.51 -8.71
C ALA A 8 16.28 13.04 -8.97
N ILE A 9 15.95 11.79 -8.59
CA ILE A 9 14.58 11.26 -8.64
C ILE A 9 13.71 11.91 -7.56
N ILE A 10 14.28 12.17 -6.38
CA ILE A 10 13.56 12.73 -5.22
C ILE A 10 13.40 14.25 -5.35
N ASP A 11 14.37 14.97 -5.91
CA ASP A 11 14.38 16.42 -6.00
C ASP A 11 13.58 17.00 -7.18
N GLY A 12 13.09 16.16 -8.11
CA GLY A 12 12.12 16.58 -9.15
C GLY A 12 12.59 17.74 -10.01
N GLU A 13 13.87 17.78 -10.45
CA GLU A 13 14.33 18.83 -11.39
C GLU A 13 13.61 18.69 -12.74
N ASN A 14 12.60 19.52 -12.91
CA ASN A 14 11.73 19.55 -14.08
C ASN A 14 12.28 20.53 -15.12
N LYS A 15 12.60 20.01 -16.30
CA LYS A 15 12.95 20.82 -17.47
C LYS A 15 11.68 21.34 -18.13
N GLY A 16 11.38 22.63 -17.88
CA GLY A 16 10.63 23.53 -18.75
C GLY A 16 9.27 23.03 -19.29
N GLY A 17 8.20 23.25 -18.54
CA GLY A 17 6.80 23.19 -18.91
C GLY A 17 5.97 23.75 -17.76
N PHE A 18 4.76 24.21 -17.98
CA PHE A 18 3.84 24.68 -16.94
C PHE A 18 3.74 23.59 -15.86
N THR A 19 4.50 23.72 -14.77
CA THR A 19 4.48 22.78 -13.65
C THR A 19 3.23 23.05 -12.84
N MET A 20 2.24 22.16 -12.90
CA MET A 20 1.19 22.15 -11.88
C MET A 20 1.88 22.04 -10.52
N GLN A 21 1.54 22.96 -9.63
CA GLN A 21 2.09 22.94 -8.27
C GLN A 21 1.63 21.64 -7.58
N LYS A 22 2.58 20.78 -7.23
CA LYS A 22 2.26 19.53 -6.51
C LYS A 22 1.75 19.90 -5.12
N GLU A 23 0.51 19.50 -4.83
CA GLU A 23 -0.18 19.79 -3.57
C GLU A 23 0.24 18.81 -2.47
N PHE A 24 0.45 17.54 -2.85
CA PHE A 24 0.83 16.47 -1.94
C PHE A 24 2.25 15.97 -2.20
N ASP A 25 2.96 15.63 -1.13
CA ASP A 25 4.22 14.91 -1.24
C ASP A 25 3.96 13.46 -1.65
N VAL A 26 2.96 12.80 -1.03
CA VAL A 26 2.58 11.41 -1.33
C VAL A 26 1.07 11.24 -1.36
N ILE A 27 0.58 10.59 -2.41
CA ILE A 27 -0.75 9.96 -2.44
C ILE A 27 -0.55 8.45 -2.38
N ALA A 28 -1.30 7.76 -1.52
CA ALA A 28 -1.32 6.30 -1.50
C ALA A 28 -2.70 5.76 -1.87
N LEU A 29 -2.71 4.67 -2.64
CA LEU A 29 -3.91 3.90 -2.96
C LEU A 29 -3.80 2.51 -2.31
N GLY A 30 -4.87 2.08 -1.66
CA GLY A 30 -4.96 0.73 -1.13
C GLY A 30 -6.05 0.53 -0.11
N GLU A 31 -5.82 -0.42 0.78
CA GLU A 31 -6.76 -0.78 1.84
C GLU A 31 -6.66 0.17 3.04
N LEU A 32 -7.82 0.40 3.65
CA LEU A 32 -8.00 0.99 4.96
C LEU A 32 -9.02 0.12 5.70
N LEU A 33 -8.66 -0.37 6.88
CA LEU A 33 -9.40 -1.41 7.57
C LEU A 33 -9.26 -1.28 9.10
N ILE A 34 -9.98 -2.10 9.84
CA ILE A 34 -9.81 -2.25 11.29
C ILE A 34 -9.07 -3.56 11.58
N ASP A 35 -7.94 -3.45 12.26
CA ASP A 35 -7.25 -4.58 12.89
C ASP A 35 -7.76 -4.76 14.33
N PHE A 36 -8.45 -5.87 14.60
CA PHE A 36 -8.82 -6.27 15.96
C PHE A 36 -7.68 -7.05 16.60
N THR A 37 -7.00 -6.43 17.55
CA THR A 37 -5.90 -7.05 18.31
C THR A 37 -6.38 -7.49 19.68
N MET A 38 -5.96 -8.69 20.13
CA MET A 38 -6.28 -9.20 21.45
C MET A 38 -5.75 -8.25 22.52
N HIS A 39 -6.60 -7.80 23.45
CA HIS A 39 -6.25 -6.90 24.54
C HIS A 39 -6.46 -7.52 25.94
N GLY A 40 -6.62 -8.84 26.02
CA GLY A 40 -6.84 -9.58 27.26
C GLY A 40 -8.24 -10.16 27.40
N GLU A 41 -8.68 -10.37 28.63
CA GLU A 41 -9.99 -10.93 28.97
C GLU A 41 -10.78 -10.00 29.87
N SER A 42 -12.10 -10.03 29.74
CA SER A 42 -13.03 -9.34 30.64
C SER A 42 -13.13 -10.07 31.99
N GLU A 43 -13.77 -9.44 32.98
CA GLU A 43 -14.08 -10.07 34.27
C GLU A 43 -14.92 -11.36 34.13
N GLN A 44 -15.67 -11.51 33.01
CA GLN A 44 -16.46 -12.70 32.71
C GLN A 44 -15.68 -13.77 31.92
N GLY A 45 -14.36 -13.58 31.66
CA GLY A 45 -13.52 -14.48 30.89
C GLY A 45 -13.75 -14.41 29.36
N ASN A 46 -14.37 -13.35 28.85
CA ASN A 46 -14.52 -13.14 27.42
C ASN A 46 -13.29 -12.40 26.86
N ASN A 47 -12.87 -12.77 25.65
CA ASN A 47 -11.81 -12.07 24.95
C ASN A 47 -12.17 -10.60 24.68
N LEU A 48 -11.26 -9.69 24.99
CA LEU A 48 -11.34 -8.28 24.66
C LEU A 48 -10.45 -7.98 23.45
N PHE A 49 -10.99 -7.20 22.53
CA PHE A 49 -10.25 -6.78 21.33
C PHE A 49 -10.21 -5.25 21.26
N GLU A 50 -9.05 -4.72 20.92
CA GLU A 50 -8.88 -3.31 20.57
C GLU A 50 -9.07 -3.15 19.06
N ALA A 51 -9.92 -2.20 18.66
CA ALA A 51 -10.13 -1.85 17.26
C ALA A 51 -9.09 -0.82 16.80
N CYS A 52 -8.06 -1.28 16.14
CA CYS A 52 -6.94 -0.45 15.69
C CYS A 52 -7.14 -0.07 14.22
N PRO A 53 -7.13 1.23 13.86
CA PRO A 53 -7.04 1.65 12.47
C PRO A 53 -5.80 1.08 11.81
N GLY A 54 -5.98 0.43 10.64
CA GLY A 54 -4.94 -0.30 9.92
C GLY A 54 -5.02 -0.10 8.41
N GLY A 55 -4.12 -0.75 7.71
CA GLY A 55 -3.92 -0.63 6.27
C GLY A 55 -2.51 -0.15 5.97
N ALA A 56 -1.74 -0.97 5.23
CA ALA A 56 -0.33 -0.68 4.99
C ALA A 56 -0.10 0.69 4.32
N PRO A 57 -0.86 1.10 3.29
CA PRO A 57 -0.69 2.42 2.68
C PRO A 57 -0.94 3.57 3.66
N CYS A 58 -1.97 3.45 4.51
CA CYS A 58 -2.29 4.49 5.49
C CYS A 58 -1.24 4.60 6.59
N ASN A 59 -0.62 3.49 7.00
CA ASN A 59 0.48 3.51 7.96
C ASN A 59 1.69 4.30 7.42
N VAL A 60 2.00 4.14 6.13
CA VAL A 60 3.04 4.93 5.44
C VAL A 60 2.67 6.42 5.45
N LEU A 61 1.43 6.76 5.06
CA LEU A 61 0.96 8.15 5.02
C LEU A 61 0.99 8.81 6.41
N ALA A 62 0.55 8.09 7.45
CA ALA A 62 0.54 8.59 8.83
C ALA A 62 1.95 8.88 9.34
N MET A 63 2.92 8.00 9.05
CA MET A 63 4.32 8.24 9.41
C MET A 63 4.89 9.45 8.65
N LEU A 64 4.63 9.56 7.36
CA LEU A 64 5.09 10.69 6.55
C LEU A 64 4.46 12.01 7.02
N ASN A 65 3.18 12.00 7.40
CA ASN A 65 2.53 13.18 7.96
C ASN A 65 3.19 13.63 9.27
N LYS A 66 3.52 12.69 10.18
CA LYS A 66 4.30 12.98 11.40
C LYS A 66 5.68 13.58 11.10
N LEU A 67 6.26 13.28 9.94
CA LEU A 67 7.50 13.86 9.44
C LEU A 67 7.29 15.19 8.68
N GLY A 68 6.09 15.78 8.76
CA GLY A 68 5.76 17.07 8.16
C GLY A 68 5.51 17.03 6.65
N LYS A 69 5.22 15.86 6.08
CA LYS A 69 4.86 15.72 4.66
C LYS A 69 3.36 15.86 4.47
N LYS A 70 2.95 16.42 3.34
CA LYS A 70 1.54 16.51 2.94
C LYS A 70 1.14 15.20 2.27
N THR A 71 0.16 14.52 2.85
CA THR A 71 -0.26 13.18 2.42
C THR A 71 -1.75 13.14 2.11
N ALA A 72 -2.14 12.27 1.17
CA ALA A 72 -3.54 12.04 0.82
C ALA A 72 -3.79 10.55 0.56
N PHE A 73 -5.00 10.08 0.82
CA PHE A 73 -5.39 8.70 0.64
C PHE A 73 -6.47 8.55 -0.43
N LEU A 74 -6.28 7.59 -1.32
CA LEU A 74 -7.25 7.15 -2.33
C LEU A 74 -7.69 5.73 -2.00
N GLY A 75 -8.96 5.53 -1.66
CA GLY A 75 -9.48 4.23 -1.29
C GLY A 75 -10.97 4.25 -0.96
N LYS A 76 -11.46 3.14 -0.41
CA LYS A 76 -12.87 2.99 -0.07
C LYS A 76 -13.05 2.23 1.24
N VAL A 77 -13.99 2.68 2.07
CA VAL A 77 -14.45 2.02 3.29
C VAL A 77 -15.98 1.92 3.28
N GLY A 78 -16.56 1.12 4.15
CA GLY A 78 -18.02 1.03 4.27
C GLY A 78 -18.64 2.30 4.87
N GLN A 79 -19.87 2.60 4.49
CA GLN A 79 -20.69 3.62 5.16
C GLN A 79 -21.25 3.06 6.49
N ASP A 80 -20.35 2.65 7.37
CA ASP A 80 -20.63 2.06 8.68
C ASP A 80 -19.85 2.79 9.78
N GLN A 81 -19.99 2.30 11.03
CA GLN A 81 -19.30 2.92 12.17
C GLN A 81 -17.78 2.81 12.06
N PHE A 82 -17.26 1.73 11.49
CA PHE A 82 -15.81 1.56 11.32
C PHE A 82 -15.27 2.44 10.20
N GLY A 83 -15.98 2.58 9.08
CA GLY A 83 -15.59 3.50 8.02
C GLY A 83 -15.60 4.96 8.50
N THR A 84 -16.59 5.34 9.31
CA THR A 84 -16.65 6.67 9.96
C THR A 84 -15.46 6.88 10.90
N LEU A 85 -15.14 5.88 11.74
CA LEU A 85 -13.99 5.92 12.65
C LEU A 85 -12.67 6.07 11.86
N LEU A 86 -12.49 5.28 10.82
CA LEU A 86 -11.28 5.30 9.99
C LEU A 86 -11.09 6.65 9.31
N LYS A 87 -12.15 7.20 8.73
CA LYS A 87 -12.10 8.54 8.13
C LYS A 87 -11.71 9.60 9.14
N ALA A 88 -12.37 9.62 10.30
CA ALA A 88 -12.04 10.57 11.36
C ALA A 88 -10.59 10.42 11.84
N THR A 89 -10.09 9.20 11.94
CA THR A 89 -8.68 8.94 12.31
C THR A 89 -7.70 9.52 11.29
N LEU A 90 -7.97 9.35 9.98
CA LEU A 90 -7.12 9.93 8.94
C LEU A 90 -7.16 11.46 8.98
N ASP A 91 -8.35 12.05 9.14
CA ASP A 91 -8.54 13.51 9.25
C ASP A 91 -7.77 14.06 10.47
N ASP A 92 -7.85 13.40 11.63
CA ASP A 92 -7.15 13.78 12.87
C ASP A 92 -5.62 13.71 12.73
N VAL A 93 -5.11 12.76 11.96
CA VAL A 93 -3.67 12.64 11.64
C VAL A 93 -3.25 13.72 10.64
N GLY A 94 -4.18 14.32 9.88
CA GLY A 94 -3.91 15.32 8.86
C GLY A 94 -3.66 14.74 7.47
N ILE A 95 -4.12 13.53 7.21
CA ILE A 95 -4.13 12.92 5.87
C ILE A 95 -5.37 13.43 5.13
N ASP A 96 -5.19 13.94 3.91
CA ASP A 96 -6.33 14.36 3.08
C ASP A 96 -7.18 13.15 2.68
N THR A 97 -8.48 13.22 2.97
CA THR A 97 -9.47 12.16 2.73
C THR A 97 -10.47 12.52 1.63
N SER A 98 -10.18 13.53 0.80
CA SER A 98 -11.09 13.97 -0.27
C SER A 98 -11.36 12.91 -1.34
N ALA A 99 -10.46 11.92 -1.47
CA ALA A 99 -10.61 10.74 -2.33
C ALA A 99 -10.85 9.43 -1.54
N LEU A 100 -11.29 9.51 -0.29
CA LEU A 100 -11.81 8.38 0.47
C LEU A 100 -13.30 8.24 0.24
N TYR A 101 -13.70 7.19 -0.47
CA TYR A 101 -15.10 6.90 -0.80
C TYR A 101 -15.77 6.06 0.29
N MET A 102 -17.10 6.23 0.45
CA MET A 102 -17.91 5.47 1.39
C MET A 102 -18.87 4.55 0.60
N ASP A 103 -18.70 3.24 0.75
CA ASP A 103 -19.57 2.25 0.12
C ASP A 103 -20.85 2.08 0.92
N GLN A 104 -22.03 2.14 0.25
CA GLN A 104 -23.33 2.05 0.92
C GLN A 104 -23.82 0.61 1.14
N GLU A 105 -23.25 -0.35 0.42
CA GLU A 105 -23.72 -1.73 0.39
C GLU A 105 -22.73 -2.69 1.06
N VAL A 106 -21.42 -2.40 0.96
CA VAL A 106 -20.35 -3.29 1.43
C VAL A 106 -19.70 -2.68 2.67
N ASN A 107 -19.57 -3.49 3.72
CA ASN A 107 -19.01 -3.07 5.00
C ASN A 107 -17.48 -2.88 4.92
N THR A 108 -16.98 -2.06 5.85
CA THR A 108 -15.56 -1.89 6.10
C THR A 108 -14.89 -3.24 6.36
N THR A 109 -13.74 -3.48 5.75
CA THR A 109 -12.93 -4.68 6.00
C THR A 109 -12.45 -4.73 7.44
N LEU A 110 -12.55 -5.92 8.04
CA LEU A 110 -12.02 -6.22 9.37
C LEU A 110 -10.96 -7.31 9.29
N ALA A 111 -9.95 -7.21 10.11
CA ALA A 111 -8.97 -8.26 10.32
C ALA A 111 -8.83 -8.55 11.82
N PHE A 112 -8.79 -9.82 12.20
CA PHE A 112 -8.47 -10.24 13.56
C PHE A 112 -7.03 -10.72 13.59
N VAL A 113 -6.24 -10.12 14.47
CA VAL A 113 -4.81 -10.43 14.63
C VAL A 113 -4.64 -11.36 15.81
N HIS A 114 -4.23 -12.58 15.52
CA HIS A 114 -3.85 -13.58 16.52
C HIS A 114 -2.34 -13.52 16.70
N THR A 115 -1.90 -13.18 17.90
CA THR A 115 -0.47 -13.16 18.25
C THR A 115 -0.14 -14.41 19.04
N PHE A 116 0.85 -15.16 18.58
CA PHE A 116 1.34 -16.37 19.25
C PHE A 116 2.41 -16.03 20.31
N PRO A 117 2.68 -16.93 21.28
CA PRO A 117 3.66 -16.69 22.34
C PRO A 117 5.11 -16.45 21.85
N ASP A 118 5.45 -16.92 20.65
CA ASP A 118 6.74 -16.71 19.99
C ASP A 118 6.82 -15.35 19.28
N GLY A 119 5.71 -14.58 19.27
CA GLY A 119 5.60 -13.27 18.64
C GLY A 119 5.17 -13.32 17.17
N ASP A 120 4.91 -14.51 16.63
CA ASP A 120 4.33 -14.65 15.29
C ASP A 120 2.86 -14.22 15.26
N ARG A 121 2.35 -13.88 14.08
CA ARG A 121 1.00 -13.33 13.90
C ARG A 121 0.27 -14.04 12.79
N GLU A 122 -0.96 -14.41 13.07
CA GLU A 122 -1.92 -14.90 12.08
C GLU A 122 -3.07 -13.92 11.93
N PHE A 123 -3.55 -13.76 10.69
CA PHE A 123 -4.64 -12.83 10.36
C PHE A 123 -5.86 -13.60 9.86
N SER A 124 -7.01 -13.31 10.47
CA SER A 124 -8.32 -13.74 9.97
C SER A 124 -9.05 -12.55 9.36
N PHE A 125 -9.23 -12.55 8.04
CA PHE A 125 -9.85 -11.43 7.33
C PHE A 125 -11.35 -11.63 7.12
N TYR A 126 -12.12 -10.61 7.44
CA TYR A 126 -13.54 -10.46 7.09
C TYR A 126 -13.63 -9.47 5.93
N ARG A 127 -13.33 -9.97 4.72
CA ARG A 127 -13.16 -9.22 3.47
C ARG A 127 -13.71 -10.02 2.28
N ASN A 128 -15.00 -10.44 2.35
CA ASN A 128 -15.61 -11.25 1.30
C ASN A 128 -17.05 -10.81 0.96
N PRO A 129 -17.23 -9.68 0.22
CA PRO A 129 -16.23 -8.65 -0.07
C PRO A 129 -16.02 -7.70 1.11
N GLY A 130 -14.95 -6.92 1.08
CA GLY A 130 -14.75 -5.73 1.88
C GLY A 130 -14.89 -4.46 1.04
N ALA A 131 -15.27 -3.35 1.63
CA ALA A 131 -15.51 -2.10 0.90
C ALA A 131 -14.26 -1.61 0.13
N ASP A 132 -13.06 -1.87 0.64
CA ASP A 132 -11.81 -1.54 -0.04
C ASP A 132 -11.64 -2.25 -1.40
N MET A 133 -12.31 -3.37 -1.61
CA MET A 133 -12.33 -4.09 -2.89
C MET A 133 -13.27 -3.44 -3.93
N MET A 134 -14.18 -2.55 -3.48
CA MET A 134 -15.23 -1.95 -4.30
C MET A 134 -14.82 -0.62 -4.94
N LEU A 135 -13.59 -0.17 -4.75
CA LEU A 135 -13.07 1.00 -5.47
C LEU A 135 -13.04 0.69 -6.98
N THR A 136 -13.61 1.58 -7.77
CA THR A 136 -13.71 1.42 -9.22
C THR A 136 -12.75 2.33 -9.98
N ALA A 137 -12.46 2.00 -11.23
CA ALA A 137 -11.65 2.87 -12.09
C ALA A 137 -12.29 4.25 -12.33
N ASP A 138 -13.63 4.35 -12.32
CA ASP A 138 -14.32 5.63 -12.50
C ASP A 138 -14.15 6.57 -11.32
N GLU A 139 -13.93 6.05 -10.13
CA GLU A 139 -13.65 6.81 -8.90
C GLU A 139 -12.19 7.31 -8.81
N VAL A 140 -11.31 6.85 -9.70
CA VAL A 140 -9.93 7.37 -9.77
C VAL A 140 -9.92 8.66 -10.59
N ASP A 141 -9.88 9.78 -9.89
CA ASP A 141 -9.77 11.11 -10.50
C ASP A 141 -8.31 11.38 -10.93
N GLU A 142 -8.12 11.59 -12.23
CA GLU A 142 -6.81 11.89 -12.81
C GLU A 142 -6.22 13.19 -12.24
N GLU A 143 -7.04 14.23 -12.08
CA GLU A 143 -6.57 15.53 -11.57
C GLU A 143 -6.15 15.44 -10.10
N PHE A 144 -6.77 14.55 -9.31
CA PHE A 144 -6.35 14.28 -7.95
C PHE A 144 -4.97 13.58 -7.92
N VAL A 145 -4.79 12.50 -8.68
CA VAL A 145 -3.51 11.74 -8.70
C VAL A 145 -2.35 12.63 -9.15
N LYS A 146 -2.56 13.50 -10.15
CA LYS A 146 -1.54 14.44 -10.66
C LYS A 146 -1.00 15.41 -9.62
N LYS A 147 -1.72 15.67 -8.53
CA LYS A 147 -1.31 16.59 -7.47
C LYS A 147 -0.17 16.07 -6.60
N ALA A 148 0.20 14.80 -6.71
CA ALA A 148 1.28 14.20 -5.90
C ALA A 148 2.65 14.29 -6.59
N LYS A 149 3.71 14.28 -5.76
CA LYS A 149 5.09 14.01 -6.20
C LYS A 149 5.34 12.51 -6.30
N ILE A 150 4.82 11.76 -5.33
CA ILE A 150 5.01 10.31 -5.17
C ILE A 150 3.65 9.64 -5.13
N PHE A 151 3.50 8.53 -5.83
CA PHE A 151 2.36 7.63 -5.75
C PHE A 151 2.78 6.31 -5.10
N HIS A 152 2.10 5.91 -4.02
CA HIS A 152 2.39 4.69 -3.27
C HIS A 152 1.24 3.69 -3.36
N PHE A 153 1.55 2.39 -3.48
CA PHE A 153 0.54 1.33 -3.49
C PHE A 153 1.10 -0.01 -2.99
N GLY A 154 0.18 -0.94 -2.71
CA GLY A 154 0.47 -2.32 -2.35
C GLY A 154 -0.37 -3.30 -3.15
N THR A 155 -0.20 -4.63 -2.90
CA THR A 155 -0.92 -5.64 -3.67
C THR A 155 -2.34 -5.93 -3.16
N LEU A 156 -2.73 -5.50 -1.97
CA LEU A 156 -4.09 -5.73 -1.48
C LEU A 156 -5.14 -5.06 -2.38
N SER A 157 -4.82 -3.92 -2.97
CA SER A 157 -5.65 -3.26 -3.98
C SER A 157 -5.62 -3.93 -5.37
N MET A 158 -4.96 -5.09 -5.49
CA MET A 158 -4.89 -5.87 -6.73
C MET A 158 -5.52 -7.27 -6.59
N THR A 159 -6.09 -7.58 -5.43
CA THR A 159 -6.67 -8.90 -5.14
C THR A 159 -8.03 -9.15 -5.80
N HIS A 160 -8.79 -8.10 -6.13
CA HIS A 160 -10.12 -8.17 -6.73
C HIS A 160 -10.19 -7.33 -8.01
N ASP A 161 -10.98 -7.76 -8.99
CA ASP A 161 -10.99 -7.18 -10.34
C ASP A 161 -11.31 -5.67 -10.34
N GLY A 162 -12.33 -5.23 -9.59
CA GLY A 162 -12.72 -3.82 -9.54
C GLY A 162 -11.59 -2.90 -9.08
N VAL A 163 -11.07 -3.15 -7.88
CA VAL A 163 -9.98 -2.34 -7.30
C VAL A 163 -8.66 -2.52 -8.05
N ARG A 164 -8.46 -3.67 -8.70
CA ARG A 164 -7.29 -3.91 -9.57
C ARG A 164 -7.28 -2.96 -10.75
N GLU A 165 -8.42 -2.79 -11.44
CA GLU A 165 -8.52 -1.86 -12.55
C GLU A 165 -8.40 -0.40 -12.10
N ALA A 166 -8.92 -0.05 -10.91
CA ALA A 166 -8.69 1.25 -10.30
C ALA A 166 -7.19 1.50 -10.04
N THR A 167 -6.50 0.52 -9.46
CA THR A 167 -5.05 0.59 -9.21
C THR A 167 -4.25 0.73 -10.50
N LYS A 168 -4.56 -0.06 -11.53
CA LYS A 168 -3.91 0.02 -12.84
C LYS A 168 -4.11 1.39 -13.50
N LYS A 169 -5.34 1.94 -13.43
CA LYS A 169 -5.62 3.30 -13.92
C LYS A 169 -4.78 4.34 -13.19
N ALA A 170 -4.73 4.29 -11.86
CA ALA A 170 -3.94 5.22 -11.06
C ALA A 170 -2.44 5.14 -11.37
N LEU A 171 -1.90 3.91 -11.52
CA LEU A 171 -0.51 3.68 -11.91
C LEU A 171 -0.18 4.26 -13.28
N LYS A 172 -1.10 4.08 -14.25
CA LYS A 172 -0.93 4.67 -15.57
C LYS A 172 -0.90 6.20 -15.51
N ILE A 173 -1.83 6.82 -14.77
CA ILE A 173 -1.86 8.27 -14.57
C ILE A 173 -0.55 8.74 -13.91
N ALA A 174 -0.10 8.07 -12.85
CA ALA A 174 1.13 8.42 -12.15
C ALA A 174 2.35 8.35 -13.08
N LYS A 175 2.48 7.27 -13.87
CA LYS A 175 3.57 7.08 -14.84
C LYS A 175 3.56 8.13 -15.94
N ASP A 176 2.40 8.38 -16.56
CA ASP A 176 2.24 9.33 -17.66
C ASP A 176 2.54 10.78 -17.22
N ASN A 177 2.36 11.08 -15.93
CA ASN A 177 2.61 12.40 -15.35
C ASN A 177 3.95 12.50 -14.58
N GLY A 178 4.82 11.49 -14.70
CA GLY A 178 6.18 11.51 -14.17
C GLY A 178 6.27 11.53 -12.65
N LEU A 179 5.26 10.98 -11.94
CA LEU A 179 5.34 10.78 -10.50
C LEU A 179 6.37 9.69 -10.20
N VAL A 180 7.02 9.80 -9.06
CA VAL A 180 7.81 8.68 -8.50
C VAL A 180 6.83 7.64 -7.97
N ILE A 181 6.97 6.39 -8.39
CA ILE A 181 6.08 5.30 -7.97
C ILE A 181 6.80 4.42 -6.95
N THR A 182 6.21 4.30 -5.75
CA THR A 182 6.75 3.44 -4.69
C THR A 182 5.81 2.27 -4.46
N PHE A 183 6.37 1.08 -4.29
CA PHE A 183 5.62 -0.16 -4.18
C PHE A 183 6.08 -1.00 -2.98
N ASP A 184 5.13 -1.43 -2.14
CA ASP A 184 5.30 -2.47 -1.14
C ASP A 184 4.33 -3.60 -1.47
N PRO A 185 4.77 -4.75 -1.99
CA PRO A 185 3.87 -5.86 -2.31
C PRO A 185 2.99 -6.25 -1.13
N ASN A 186 3.57 -6.31 0.06
CA ASN A 186 2.86 -6.64 1.29
C ASN A 186 1.96 -7.87 1.12
N LEU A 187 2.52 -8.93 0.55
CA LEU A 187 1.80 -10.14 0.15
C LEU A 187 1.06 -10.78 1.33
N ARG A 188 -0.23 -11.02 1.13
CA ARG A 188 -1.08 -11.76 2.06
C ARG A 188 -1.68 -12.97 1.32
N PRO A 189 -1.01 -14.14 1.31
CA PRO A 189 -1.45 -15.30 0.56
C PRO A 189 -2.92 -15.67 0.73
N PRO A 190 -3.52 -15.62 1.94
CA PRO A 190 -4.92 -15.99 2.13
C PRO A 190 -5.94 -15.09 1.42
N LEU A 191 -5.54 -13.91 0.95
CA LEU A 191 -6.42 -12.96 0.26
C LEU A 191 -6.43 -13.13 -1.27
N TRP A 192 -5.66 -14.06 -1.79
CA TRP A 192 -5.54 -14.32 -3.21
C TRP A 192 -6.30 -15.59 -3.62
N SER A 193 -6.92 -15.57 -4.79
CA SER A 193 -7.55 -16.75 -5.36
C SER A 193 -6.52 -17.82 -5.79
N SER A 194 -5.31 -17.39 -6.12
CA SER A 194 -4.15 -18.26 -6.34
C SER A 194 -2.84 -17.49 -6.14
N LEU A 195 -1.75 -18.21 -5.84
CA LEU A 195 -0.42 -17.62 -5.73
C LEU A 195 0.15 -17.20 -7.10
N GLU A 196 -0.29 -17.85 -8.17
CA GLU A 196 0.06 -17.47 -9.54
C GLU A 196 -0.48 -16.08 -9.86
N LEU A 197 -1.75 -15.79 -9.51
CA LEU A 197 -2.33 -14.46 -9.68
C LEU A 197 -1.61 -13.43 -8.81
N ALA A 198 -1.28 -13.78 -7.57
CA ALA A 198 -0.50 -12.89 -6.69
C ALA A 198 0.84 -12.53 -7.34
N LYS A 199 1.55 -13.53 -7.86
CA LYS A 199 2.82 -13.34 -8.57
C LYS A 199 2.68 -12.45 -9.79
N GLU A 200 1.67 -12.69 -10.63
CA GLU A 200 1.37 -11.87 -11.81
C GLU A 200 1.15 -10.39 -11.44
N GLN A 201 0.36 -10.13 -10.39
CA GLN A 201 0.09 -8.76 -9.97
C GLN A 201 1.29 -8.09 -9.28
N MET A 202 2.13 -8.84 -8.56
CA MET A 202 3.42 -8.33 -8.08
C MET A 202 4.34 -7.95 -9.26
N GLU A 203 4.44 -8.82 -10.27
CA GLU A 203 5.23 -8.56 -11.47
C GLU A 203 4.72 -7.32 -12.24
N TYR A 204 3.38 -7.14 -12.30
CA TYR A 204 2.79 -5.92 -12.83
C TYR A 204 3.24 -4.67 -12.06
N GLY A 205 3.22 -4.73 -10.72
CA GLY A 205 3.68 -3.62 -9.87
C GLY A 205 5.17 -3.29 -10.08
N PHE A 206 6.03 -4.30 -10.19
CA PHE A 206 7.47 -4.11 -10.44
C PHE A 206 7.77 -3.37 -11.76
N ALA A 207 6.96 -3.58 -12.78
CA ALA A 207 7.13 -2.90 -14.07
C ALA A 207 6.84 -1.39 -14.01
N TYR A 208 6.16 -0.93 -12.97
CA TYR A 208 5.82 0.47 -12.77
C TYR A 208 6.70 1.18 -11.73
N CYS A 209 7.19 0.47 -10.70
CA CYS A 209 7.80 1.11 -9.55
C CYS A 209 9.22 1.64 -9.79
N ASP A 210 9.51 2.78 -9.17
CA ASP A 210 10.85 3.38 -9.10
C ASP A 210 11.55 3.00 -7.79
N VAL A 211 10.77 2.81 -6.71
CA VAL A 211 11.25 2.37 -5.40
C VAL A 211 10.42 1.18 -4.94
N LEU A 212 11.09 0.06 -4.73
CA LEU A 212 10.48 -1.16 -4.20
C LEU A 212 10.92 -1.37 -2.76
N LYS A 213 9.96 -1.50 -1.82
CA LYS A 213 10.21 -2.15 -0.54
C LYS A 213 9.72 -3.58 -0.65
N ILE A 214 10.54 -4.55 -0.26
CA ILE A 214 10.20 -5.98 -0.33
C ILE A 214 10.79 -6.70 0.88
N SER A 215 10.06 -7.70 1.39
CA SER A 215 10.55 -8.55 2.48
C SER A 215 11.38 -9.73 1.95
N ASP A 216 12.11 -10.37 2.86
CA ASP A 216 12.90 -11.58 2.60
C ASP A 216 12.04 -12.72 2.04
N ASN A 217 10.87 -12.97 2.63
CA ASN A 217 9.95 -14.00 2.15
C ASN A 217 9.38 -13.68 0.76
N GLU A 218 9.09 -12.40 0.49
CA GLU A 218 8.55 -11.97 -0.80
C GLU A 218 9.60 -12.04 -1.91
N ILE A 219 10.86 -11.69 -1.63
CA ILE A 219 11.92 -11.80 -2.62
C ILE A 219 12.19 -13.26 -2.99
N GLN A 220 12.15 -14.18 -2.02
CA GLN A 220 12.26 -15.61 -2.28
C GLN A 220 11.08 -16.13 -3.09
N PHE A 221 9.85 -15.74 -2.72
CA PHE A 221 8.63 -16.13 -3.44
C PHE A 221 8.66 -15.72 -4.92
N ILE A 222 9.05 -14.47 -5.21
CA ILE A 222 8.99 -13.93 -6.57
C ILE A 222 10.15 -14.41 -7.45
N SER A 223 11.36 -14.51 -6.89
CA SER A 223 12.57 -14.86 -7.63
C SER A 223 12.81 -16.36 -7.71
N GLY A 224 12.30 -17.13 -6.75
CA GLY A 224 12.62 -18.55 -6.56
C GLY A 224 14.07 -18.78 -6.10
N LYS A 225 14.75 -17.73 -5.60
CA LYS A 225 16.13 -17.79 -5.12
C LYS A 225 16.16 -17.84 -3.60
N GLU A 226 17.05 -18.66 -3.05
CA GLU A 226 17.31 -18.70 -1.61
C GLU A 226 18.19 -17.53 -1.17
N ASP A 227 19.17 -17.16 -2.00
CA ASP A 227 20.06 -16.03 -1.75
C ASP A 227 19.39 -14.71 -2.13
N TYR A 228 19.35 -13.79 -1.17
CA TYR A 228 18.67 -12.50 -1.34
C TYR A 228 19.35 -11.61 -2.38
N ASP A 229 20.67 -11.62 -2.46
CA ASP A 229 21.41 -10.80 -3.42
C ASP A 229 21.19 -11.30 -4.86
N GLU A 230 21.02 -12.62 -5.05
CA GLU A 230 20.61 -13.19 -6.34
C GLU A 230 19.17 -12.82 -6.68
N GLY A 231 18.25 -12.87 -5.70
CA GLY A 231 16.86 -12.45 -5.88
C GLY A 231 16.75 -10.97 -6.25
N ILE A 232 17.50 -10.10 -5.58
CA ILE A 232 17.56 -8.66 -5.89
C ILE A 232 18.10 -8.42 -7.30
N ARG A 233 19.21 -9.06 -7.67
CA ARG A 233 19.77 -8.96 -9.03
C ARG A 233 18.75 -9.37 -10.10
N TYR A 234 18.02 -10.47 -9.86
CA TYR A 234 16.95 -10.91 -10.77
C TYR A 234 15.90 -9.81 -10.98
N LEU A 235 15.44 -9.14 -9.91
CA LEU A 235 14.46 -8.06 -10.03
C LEU A 235 15.05 -6.84 -10.74
N GLN A 236 16.27 -6.44 -10.41
CA GLN A 236 16.93 -5.30 -11.03
C GLN A 236 17.18 -5.53 -12.54
N GLU A 237 17.63 -6.72 -12.93
CA GLU A 237 17.86 -7.06 -14.33
C GLU A 237 16.56 -7.14 -15.13
N LYS A 238 15.50 -7.72 -14.55
CA LYS A 238 14.23 -7.93 -15.25
C LYS A 238 13.40 -6.66 -15.36
N TYR A 239 13.32 -5.86 -14.28
CA TYR A 239 12.39 -4.72 -14.18
C TYR A 239 13.08 -3.36 -14.16
N GLN A 240 14.41 -3.31 -14.06
CA GLN A 240 15.21 -2.08 -14.03
C GLN A 240 14.83 -1.15 -12.86
N ILE A 241 14.46 -1.70 -11.70
CA ILE A 241 14.04 -0.93 -10.52
C ILE A 241 15.25 -0.17 -9.95
N PRO A 242 15.19 1.18 -9.87
CA PRO A 242 16.33 2.00 -9.48
C PRO A 242 16.75 1.85 -8.02
N LEU A 243 15.79 1.59 -7.12
CA LEU A 243 16.06 1.43 -5.69
C LEU A 243 15.20 0.29 -5.13
N ILE A 244 15.86 -0.67 -4.49
CA ILE A 244 15.19 -1.77 -3.77
C ILE A 244 15.59 -1.72 -2.30
N LEU A 245 14.59 -1.71 -1.41
CA LEU A 245 14.73 -1.74 0.04
C LEU A 245 14.28 -3.14 0.52
N LEU A 246 15.23 -4.00 0.83
CA LEU A 246 14.98 -5.33 1.38
C LEU A 246 14.86 -5.24 2.90
N THR A 247 13.77 -5.80 3.47
CA THR A 247 13.59 -5.94 4.92
C THR A 247 13.67 -7.39 5.33
N MET A 248 14.38 -7.68 6.44
CA MET A 248 14.70 -9.04 6.91
C MET A 248 14.32 -9.20 8.40
N GLY A 249 13.18 -8.65 8.80
CA GLY A 249 12.68 -8.73 10.17
C GLY A 249 13.72 -8.23 11.18
N LYS A 250 14.10 -9.08 12.15
CA LYS A 250 15.10 -8.76 13.19
C LYS A 250 16.52 -8.58 12.65
N ASP A 251 16.81 -9.09 11.45
CA ASP A 251 18.13 -9.00 10.82
C ASP A 251 18.34 -7.66 10.09
N GLY A 252 17.36 -6.77 10.18
CA GLY A 252 17.44 -5.39 9.71
C GLY A 252 17.00 -5.20 8.27
N SER A 253 17.65 -4.28 7.56
CA SER A 253 17.32 -3.96 6.17
C SER A 253 18.55 -3.60 5.35
N ARG A 254 18.45 -3.76 4.02
CA ARG A 254 19.49 -3.38 3.05
C ARG A 254 18.86 -2.56 1.92
N ALA A 255 19.66 -1.65 1.34
CA ALA A 255 19.30 -0.89 0.16
C ALA A 255 20.22 -1.26 -1.00
N TYR A 256 19.64 -1.42 -2.18
CA TYR A 256 20.34 -1.80 -3.41
C TYR A 256 20.04 -0.80 -4.54
#